data_752216cf6cacba3f4355cbea3212f8e6
#
_entry.id   752216cf6cacba3f4355cbea3212f8e6
#
_cell.length_a   1.000
_cell.length_b   1.000
_cell.length_c   1.000
_cell.angle_alpha   90.00
_cell.angle_beta   90.00
_cell.angle_gamma   90.00
#
_symmetry.space_group_name_H-M   'P 1'
#
loop_
_entity.id
_entity.type
_entity.pdbx_description
1 polymer ?
#
loop_
_entity_poly.entity_id
_entity_poly.type
_entity_poly.pdbx_seq_one_letter_code
_entity_poly.pdbx_strand_id
1 'polypeptide(L)'
;MPLELVRQDITKMKVDAIVNAANTQLAMGGGVCGAIFRAAGVSRMAAACDRFAPIHTGEAVITPGFNLPSRYVIHTAGPIWRDGKHDEERLLRSCYRNSMELAARQGCQHRLPLDFQRYLWISESRGPSCGPR
;
A
#
# COMPACT_ATOMS: atom_id res chain seq x y z
N MET A 1 -0.70 16.51 -5.50
CA MET A 1 -0.28 16.38 -4.13
C MET A 1 1.20 16.05 -4.07
N PRO A 2 1.96 16.78 -3.30
CA PRO A 2 3.39 16.52 -3.23
C PRO A 2 3.69 15.20 -2.53
N LEU A 3 4.75 14.59 -2.97
CA LEU A 3 5.26 13.38 -2.37
C LEU A 3 6.36 13.77 -1.39
N GLU A 4 6.26 13.22 -0.19
CA GLU A 4 7.22 13.51 0.87
C GLU A 4 7.84 12.20 1.35
N LEU A 5 9.16 12.18 1.44
CA LEU A 5 9.87 11.00 1.97
C LEU A 5 10.17 11.23 3.43
N VAL A 6 9.70 10.33 4.27
CA VAL A 6 9.94 10.41 5.70
C VAL A 6 10.52 9.10 6.21
N ARG A 7 11.24 9.18 7.30
CA ARG A 7 11.81 8.00 7.93
C ARG A 7 11.06 7.72 9.21
N GLN A 8 9.98 6.97 9.08
CA GLN A 8 9.13 6.63 10.21
C GLN A 8 8.63 5.20 10.06
N ASP A 9 8.25 4.63 11.20
CA ASP A 9 7.63 3.30 11.21
C ASP A 9 6.16 3.48 10.88
N ILE A 10 5.73 2.97 9.75
CA ILE A 10 4.37 3.15 9.25
C ILE A 10 3.33 2.56 10.22
N THR A 11 3.72 1.52 10.98
CA THR A 11 2.80 0.88 11.92
C THR A 11 2.56 1.71 13.19
N LYS A 12 3.29 2.79 13.36
CA LYS A 12 3.16 3.68 14.52
C LYS A 12 2.59 5.03 14.16
N MET A 13 2.21 5.24 12.92
CA MET A 13 1.73 6.54 12.47
C MET A 13 0.24 6.71 12.81
N LYS A 14 -0.07 7.83 13.47
CA LYS A 14 -1.45 8.17 13.80
C LYS A 14 -2.05 8.98 12.67
N VAL A 15 -2.61 8.28 11.70
CA VAL A 15 -3.21 8.88 10.51
C VAL A 15 -4.52 8.16 10.25
N ASP A 16 -5.32 8.70 9.34
CA ASP A 16 -6.59 8.06 9.01
C ASP A 16 -6.39 6.71 8.34
N ALA A 17 -5.44 6.61 7.43
CA ALA A 17 -5.18 5.37 6.72
C ALA A 17 -3.71 5.27 6.35
N ILE A 18 -3.22 4.05 6.32
CA ILE A 18 -1.91 3.73 5.75
C ILE A 18 -2.12 2.82 4.56
N VAL A 19 -1.18 2.83 3.62
CA VAL A 19 -1.25 1.98 2.44
C VAL A 19 -0.25 0.85 2.58
N ASN A 20 -0.75 -0.37 2.44
CA ASN A 20 0.06 -1.59 2.49
C ASN A 20 0.35 -2.07 1.08
N ALA A 21 1.61 -2.29 0.78
CA ALA A 21 2.01 -2.89 -0.50
C ALA A 21 1.75 -4.39 -0.40
N ALA A 22 0.58 -4.79 -0.81
CA ALA A 22 0.10 -6.15 -0.64
C ALA A 22 0.44 -7.03 -1.85
N ASN A 23 0.25 -8.32 -1.68
CA ASN A 23 0.24 -9.25 -2.81
C ASN A 23 -1.21 -9.47 -3.26
N THR A 24 -1.39 -10.13 -4.38
CA THR A 24 -2.73 -10.33 -4.94
C THR A 24 -3.59 -11.26 -4.09
N GLN A 25 -2.98 -12.09 -3.27
CA GLN A 25 -3.72 -12.97 -2.38
C GLN A 25 -4.13 -12.28 -1.08
N LEU A 26 -3.64 -11.07 -0.85
CA LEU A 26 -3.87 -10.32 0.38
C LEU A 26 -3.43 -11.11 1.61
N ALA A 27 -2.40 -11.92 1.43
CA ALA A 27 -1.87 -12.76 2.50
C ALA A 27 -0.76 -12.03 3.22
N MET A 28 -0.55 -12.40 4.47
CA MET A 28 0.55 -11.84 5.25
C MET A 28 1.86 -12.22 4.57
N GLY A 29 2.65 -11.20 4.24
CA GLY A 29 3.96 -11.40 3.65
C GLY A 29 5.06 -11.03 4.62
N GLY A 30 6.27 -10.87 4.08
CA GLY A 30 7.39 -10.41 4.87
C GLY A 30 7.45 -8.88 4.92
N GLY A 31 8.53 -8.38 5.48
CA GLY A 31 8.78 -6.94 5.50
C GLY A 31 7.68 -6.13 6.15
N VAL A 32 7.36 -5.01 5.53
CA VAL A 32 6.36 -4.08 6.07
C VAL A 32 4.97 -4.70 6.08
N CYS A 33 4.63 -5.48 5.07
CA CYS A 33 3.33 -6.15 5.04
C CYS A 33 3.16 -7.04 6.28
N GLY A 34 4.17 -7.83 6.60
CA GLY A 34 4.13 -8.64 7.81
C GLY A 34 4.05 -7.82 9.08
N ALA A 35 4.79 -6.71 9.11
CA ALA A 35 4.77 -5.82 10.27
C ALA A 35 3.38 -5.21 10.47
N ILE A 36 2.71 -4.82 9.40
CA ILE A 36 1.35 -4.29 9.48
C ILE A 36 0.39 -5.33 10.04
N PHE A 37 0.46 -6.55 9.53
CA PHE A 37 -0.40 -7.63 10.02
C PHE A 37 -0.17 -7.89 11.51
N ARG A 38 1.09 -7.95 11.93
CA ARG A 38 1.41 -8.21 13.34
C ARG A 38 0.92 -7.09 14.23
N ALA A 39 1.13 -5.85 13.81
CA ALA A 39 0.72 -4.71 14.62
C ALA A 39 -0.81 -4.58 14.70
N ALA A 40 -1.51 -4.94 13.64
CA ALA A 40 -2.97 -4.88 13.60
C ALA A 40 -3.61 -6.03 14.37
N GLY A 41 -2.96 -7.17 14.40
CA GLY A 41 -3.51 -8.42 14.92
C GLY A 41 -3.70 -9.37 13.75
N VAL A 42 -2.85 -10.39 13.66
CA VAL A 42 -2.77 -11.24 12.48
C VAL A 42 -4.11 -11.87 12.13
N SER A 43 -4.79 -12.46 13.13
CA SER A 43 -6.03 -13.20 12.86
C SER A 43 -7.12 -12.31 12.31
N ARG A 44 -7.31 -11.13 12.91
CA ARG A 44 -8.35 -10.21 12.47
C ARG A 44 -8.04 -9.60 11.12
N MET A 45 -6.80 -9.23 10.91
CA MET A 45 -6.41 -8.64 9.63
C MET A 45 -6.52 -9.68 8.51
N ALA A 46 -6.09 -10.90 8.76
CA ALA A 46 -6.21 -11.98 7.78
C ALA A 46 -7.67 -12.25 7.42
N ALA A 47 -8.53 -12.30 8.43
CA ALA A 47 -9.95 -12.54 8.17
C ALA A 47 -10.58 -11.41 7.35
N ALA A 48 -10.22 -10.17 7.65
CA ALA A 48 -10.73 -9.03 6.88
C ALA A 48 -10.25 -9.07 5.44
N CYS A 49 -8.99 -9.42 5.23
CA CYS A 49 -8.42 -9.50 3.88
C CYS A 49 -9.03 -10.65 3.08
N ASP A 50 -9.34 -11.76 3.74
CA ASP A 50 -9.91 -12.91 3.05
C ASP A 50 -11.25 -12.61 2.40
N ARG A 51 -11.95 -11.58 2.88
CA ARG A 51 -13.22 -11.18 2.28
C ARG A 51 -13.06 -10.62 0.88
N PHE A 52 -11.87 -10.11 0.57
CA PHE A 52 -11.61 -9.47 -0.70
C PHE A 52 -10.71 -10.28 -1.60
N ALA A 53 -9.95 -11.19 -1.04
CA ALA A 53 -8.95 -11.94 -1.80
C ALA A 53 -9.60 -12.92 -2.77
N PRO A 54 -8.99 -13.16 -3.94
CA PRO A 54 -7.83 -12.42 -4.44
C PRO A 54 -8.22 -11.11 -5.11
N ILE A 55 -7.25 -10.22 -5.24
CA ILE A 55 -7.43 -9.01 -6.05
C ILE A 55 -6.46 -9.06 -7.22
N HIS A 56 -6.70 -8.21 -8.18
CA HIS A 56 -5.80 -8.09 -9.34
C HIS A 56 -4.75 -7.02 -9.07
N THR A 57 -3.61 -7.17 -9.74
CA THR A 57 -2.59 -6.12 -9.69
C THR A 57 -3.21 -4.80 -10.13
N GLY A 58 -2.96 -3.75 -9.37
CA GLY A 58 -3.53 -2.43 -9.64
C GLY A 58 -4.76 -2.13 -8.82
N GLU A 59 -5.39 -3.14 -8.25
CA GLU A 59 -6.58 -2.94 -7.43
C GLU A 59 -6.21 -2.63 -5.99
N ALA A 60 -7.18 -2.09 -5.25
CA ALA A 60 -7.01 -1.76 -3.85
C ALA A 60 -8.29 -2.06 -3.08
N VAL A 61 -8.13 -2.46 -1.82
CA VAL A 61 -9.23 -2.68 -0.91
C VAL A 61 -8.90 -2.02 0.42
N ILE A 62 -9.91 -1.77 1.23
CA ILE A 62 -9.71 -1.10 2.50
C ILE A 62 -10.27 -1.96 3.63
N THR A 63 -9.52 -2.06 4.73
CA THR A 63 -9.92 -2.75 5.94
C THR A 63 -9.77 -1.84 7.12
N PRO A 64 -10.39 -2.17 8.27
CA PRO A 64 -10.06 -1.47 9.51
C PRO A 64 -8.60 -1.69 9.88
N GLY A 65 -8.06 -0.77 10.69
CA GLY A 65 -6.68 -0.90 11.18
C GLY A 65 -6.55 -1.77 12.42
N PHE A 66 -7.65 -2.11 13.06
CA PHE A 66 -7.68 -2.91 14.28
C PHE A 66 -6.78 -2.30 15.35
N ASN A 67 -5.70 -2.98 15.74
CA ASN A 67 -4.83 -2.48 16.81
C ASN A 67 -3.84 -1.41 16.35
N LEU A 68 -3.79 -1.12 15.07
CA LEU A 68 -2.93 -0.06 14.57
C LEU A 68 -3.46 1.31 15.01
N PRO A 69 -2.56 2.32 15.16
CA PRO A 69 -3.04 3.67 15.42
C PRO A 69 -3.79 4.29 14.25
N SER A 70 -3.57 3.80 13.03
CA SER A 70 -4.35 4.25 11.88
C SER A 70 -5.73 3.59 11.93
N ARG A 71 -6.74 4.33 11.46
CA ARG A 71 -8.11 3.81 11.47
C ARG A 71 -8.33 2.76 10.40
N TYR A 72 -7.66 2.90 9.27
CA TYR A 72 -7.83 2.02 8.13
C TYR A 72 -6.50 1.59 7.57
N VAL A 73 -6.51 0.47 6.85
CA VAL A 73 -5.39 0.05 6.02
C VAL A 73 -5.92 -0.16 4.61
N ILE A 74 -5.28 0.47 3.65
CA ILE A 74 -5.59 0.29 2.25
C ILE A 74 -4.55 -0.69 1.70
N HIS A 75 -5.02 -1.82 1.18
CA HIS A 75 -4.16 -2.85 0.63
C HIS A 75 -4.20 -2.75 -0.87
N THR A 76 -3.07 -2.55 -1.51
CA THR A 76 -3.01 -2.45 -2.95
C THR A 76 -1.89 -3.34 -3.47
N ALA A 77 -2.18 -4.08 -4.55
CA ALA A 77 -1.23 -5.01 -5.14
C ALA A 77 -0.51 -4.32 -6.29
N GLY A 78 0.72 -3.92 -6.05
CA GLY A 78 1.53 -3.26 -7.05
C GLY A 78 2.21 -4.23 -7.98
N PRO A 79 2.60 -3.76 -9.15
CA PRO A 79 3.35 -4.59 -10.09
C PRO A 79 4.78 -4.76 -9.62
N ILE A 80 5.39 -5.85 -10.07
CA ILE A 80 6.82 -6.05 -9.89
C ILE A 80 7.47 -5.60 -11.19
N TRP A 81 8.45 -4.71 -11.07
CA TRP A 81 9.13 -4.20 -12.25
C TRP A 81 9.91 -5.33 -12.93
N ARG A 82 9.72 -5.44 -14.23
CA ARG A 82 10.49 -6.39 -15.04
C ARG A 82 11.33 -5.64 -16.06
N ASP A 83 10.67 -4.98 -17.00
CA ASP A 83 11.36 -4.32 -18.11
C ASP A 83 10.63 -3.07 -18.59
N GLY A 84 9.53 -2.72 -17.95
CA GLY A 84 8.72 -1.59 -18.35
C GLY A 84 7.77 -1.90 -19.51
N LYS A 85 7.69 -3.17 -19.92
CA LYS A 85 6.87 -3.57 -21.08
C LYS A 85 5.65 -4.39 -20.71
N HIS A 86 5.37 -4.52 -19.41
CA HIS A 86 4.25 -5.32 -18.91
C HIS A 86 3.23 -4.44 -18.19
N ASP A 87 3.04 -3.21 -18.66
CA ASP A 87 2.09 -2.26 -18.08
C ASP A 87 2.42 -1.88 -16.63
N GLU A 88 3.66 -2.04 -16.21
CA GLU A 88 4.03 -1.78 -14.81
C GLU A 88 3.69 -0.36 -14.40
N GLU A 89 4.00 0.61 -15.23
CA GLU A 89 3.72 2.00 -14.89
C GLU A 89 2.22 2.27 -14.79
N ARG A 90 1.45 1.74 -15.72
CA ARG A 90 0.00 1.92 -15.71
C ARG A 90 -0.61 1.27 -14.47
N LEU A 91 -0.14 0.09 -14.13
CA LEU A 91 -0.64 -0.64 -12.96
C LEU A 91 -0.28 0.08 -11.66
N LEU A 92 0.93 0.63 -11.60
CA LEU A 92 1.33 1.40 -10.43
C LEU A 92 0.45 2.64 -10.26
N ARG A 93 0.15 3.33 -11.35
CA ARG A 93 -0.76 4.48 -11.31
C ARG A 93 -2.14 4.07 -10.83
N SER A 94 -2.62 2.89 -11.24
CA SER A 94 -3.89 2.38 -10.76
C SER A 94 -3.87 2.17 -9.26
N CYS A 95 -2.78 1.64 -8.72
CA CYS A 95 -2.66 1.45 -7.28
C CYS A 95 -2.82 2.77 -6.54
N TYR A 96 -2.13 3.80 -6.99
CA TYR A 96 -2.24 5.11 -6.36
C TYR A 96 -3.64 5.67 -6.47
N ARG A 97 -4.21 5.62 -7.66
CA ARG A 97 -5.54 6.18 -7.91
C ARG A 97 -6.59 5.47 -7.07
N ASN A 98 -6.59 4.15 -7.08
CA ASN A 98 -7.58 3.37 -6.35
C ASN A 98 -7.43 3.56 -4.85
N SER A 99 -6.20 3.66 -4.36
CA SER A 99 -5.95 3.89 -2.95
C SER A 99 -6.49 5.26 -2.52
N MET A 100 -6.26 6.27 -3.34
CA MET A 100 -6.72 7.61 -3.01
C MET A 100 -8.24 7.70 -3.06
N GLU A 101 -8.88 7.01 -3.99
CA GLU A 101 -10.33 6.98 -4.05
C GLU A 101 -10.93 6.33 -2.82
N LEU A 102 -10.36 5.22 -2.36
CA LEU A 102 -10.85 4.57 -1.15
C LEU A 102 -10.68 5.46 0.07
N ALA A 103 -9.53 6.12 0.18
CA ALA A 103 -9.29 7.04 1.28
C ALA A 103 -10.31 8.17 1.27
N ALA A 104 -10.59 8.73 0.11
CA ALA A 104 -11.54 9.82 0.00
C ALA A 104 -12.95 9.39 0.38
N ARG A 105 -13.36 8.19 -0.02
CA ARG A 105 -14.68 7.67 0.32
C ARG A 105 -14.88 7.50 1.82
N GLN A 106 -13.81 7.20 2.53
CA GLN A 106 -13.87 7.04 3.98
C GLN A 106 -13.67 8.34 4.73
N GLY A 107 -13.55 9.45 4.00
CA GLY A 107 -13.31 10.74 4.64
C GLY A 107 -11.92 10.91 5.18
N CYS A 108 -10.97 10.10 4.74
CA CYS A 108 -9.60 10.23 5.17
C CYS A 108 -9.01 11.52 4.65
N GLN A 109 -8.27 12.19 5.50
CA GLN A 109 -7.66 13.46 5.17
C GLN A 109 -6.17 13.38 5.45
N HIS A 110 -5.48 14.44 5.04
CA HIS A 110 -4.07 14.56 5.32
C HIS A 110 -3.24 13.57 4.52
N ARG A 111 -2.19 13.08 5.13
CA ARG A 111 -1.22 12.23 4.47
C ARG A 111 -1.72 10.80 4.36
N LEU A 112 -1.27 10.14 3.32
CA LEU A 112 -1.54 8.75 3.10
C LEU A 112 -0.19 8.02 3.06
N PRO A 113 0.33 7.60 4.22
CA PRO A 113 1.63 6.93 4.27
C PRO A 113 1.62 5.63 3.49
N LEU A 114 2.69 5.40 2.79
CA LEU A 114 2.84 4.27 1.91
C LEU A 114 4.28 3.78 1.98
N ASP A 115 4.46 2.48 2.13
CA ASP A 115 5.78 1.90 2.03
C ASP A 115 6.14 1.77 0.56
N PHE A 116 7.16 2.51 0.16
CA PHE A 116 7.59 2.56 -1.23
C PHE A 116 8.61 1.52 -1.60
N GLN A 117 8.96 0.62 -0.71
CA GLN A 117 10.08 -0.26 -0.97
C GLN A 117 9.99 -0.95 -2.32
N ARG A 118 8.81 -1.47 -2.67
CA ARG A 118 8.60 -2.08 -3.98
C ARG A 118 8.59 -1.06 -5.10
N TYR A 119 7.91 0.05 -4.85
CA TYR A 119 7.68 1.06 -5.89
C TYR A 119 8.89 1.95 -6.08
N LEU A 120 9.66 2.15 -5.01
CA LEU A 120 10.90 2.89 -5.10
C LEU A 120 11.89 2.16 -6.00
N TRP A 121 11.91 0.83 -5.91
CA TRP A 121 12.77 0.04 -6.78
C TRP A 121 12.42 0.26 -8.24
N ILE A 122 11.12 0.35 -8.56
CA ILE A 122 10.68 0.66 -9.93
C ILE A 122 11.26 1.99 -10.38
N SER A 123 11.17 2.99 -9.53
CA SER A 123 11.71 4.31 -9.85
C SER A 123 13.20 4.27 -10.11
N GLU A 124 13.92 3.54 -9.28
CA GLU A 124 15.36 3.40 -9.46
C GLU A 124 15.71 2.71 -10.76
N SER A 125 14.97 1.67 -11.10
CA SER A 125 15.21 0.91 -12.31
C SER A 125 15.03 1.76 -13.56
N ARG A 126 14.18 2.78 -13.48
CA ARG A 126 13.93 3.68 -14.61
C ARG A 126 14.93 4.83 -14.67
N GLY A 127 15.79 4.91 -13.68
CA GLY A 127 16.84 5.90 -13.67
C GLY A 127 16.44 7.23 -13.08
N PRO A 128 17.33 8.20 -13.12
CA PRO A 128 17.13 9.46 -12.41
C PRO A 128 15.94 10.27 -12.92
N SER A 129 15.53 10.06 -14.15
CA SER A 129 14.40 10.80 -14.69
C SER A 129 13.08 10.41 -14.06
N CYS A 130 13.05 9.30 -13.34
CA CYS A 130 11.81 8.76 -12.83
C CYS A 130 11.51 9.15 -11.43
N GLY A 131 12.28 10.03 -10.89
CA GLY A 131 11.76 10.47 -9.71
C GLY A 131 12.67 10.67 -8.56
N PRO A 132 12.04 10.94 -7.47
CA PRO A 132 12.74 11.29 -6.25
C PRO A 132 13.54 10.11 -5.76
N ARG A 133 14.55 10.45 -5.13
CA ARG A 133 15.38 9.49 -4.44
C ARG A 133 15.33 9.78 -2.98
#